data_20d5ed103e30cf7f007748ad5b210ec9
#
_entry.id   20d5ed103e30cf7f007748ad5b210ec9
#
_cell.length_a   1.000
_cell.length_b   1.000
_cell.length_c   1.000
_cell.angle_alpha   90.00
_cell.angle_beta   90.00
_cell.angle_gamma   90.00
#
_symmetry.space_group_name_H-M   'P 1'
#
loop_
_entity.id
_entity.type
_entity.pdbx_description
1 polymer ?
#
loop_
_entity_poly.entity_id
_entity_poly.type
_entity_poly.pdbx_seq_one_letter_code
_entity_poly.pdbx_strand_id
1 'polypeptide(L)'
;MVRFKVLTTVIIENGVKLKLNLIDTPGYGDLINNEHCWEPIVKYIKDQYSIYLRKELTAVRERHIPDTRVHVVLFFINPSGHSLRPIDIQMLKKLGDIANVIPIIAKADTLTMEEREAFKHRVRNELQENSIRVYPFDHEDYDDEERELNSQVQAMLPFAVVGSTKVYDVDGMPVRGRQSRCGMINIEDPSHCEFVQFRNFLLRTNLHDLIDTTTYTYYESFRSKQLLALKESSAKPVSYTHLRAHET
;
A
#
# COMPACT_ATOMS: atom_id res chain seq x y z
N MET A 1 -9.43 18.42 -8.89
CA MET A 1 -8.80 18.23 -7.57
C MET A 1 -9.06 16.80 -7.12
N VAL A 2 -8.04 16.01 -6.94
CA VAL A 2 -8.16 14.60 -6.50
C VAL A 2 -8.62 14.60 -5.04
N ARG A 3 -9.73 13.94 -4.73
CA ARG A 3 -10.30 13.90 -3.37
C ARG A 3 -10.13 12.50 -2.80
N PHE A 4 -9.31 12.36 -1.76
CA PHE A 4 -9.16 11.12 -0.99
C PHE A 4 -10.30 11.01 0.03
N LYS A 5 -10.82 9.80 0.19
CA LYS A 5 -11.83 9.50 1.21
C LYS A 5 -11.18 8.67 2.30
N VAL A 6 -11.20 9.17 3.52
CA VAL A 6 -10.63 8.48 4.68
C VAL A 6 -11.75 7.85 5.49
N LEU A 7 -11.64 6.54 5.73
CA LEU A 7 -12.50 5.76 6.60
C LEU A 7 -11.67 5.27 7.78
N THR A 8 -12.10 5.59 8.99
CA THR A 8 -11.47 5.09 10.22
C THR A 8 -12.37 4.06 10.86
N THR A 9 -11.83 2.90 11.18
CA THR A 9 -12.52 1.85 11.94
C THR A 9 -11.64 1.33 13.06
N VAL A 10 -12.26 0.79 14.10
CA VAL A 10 -11.56 0.14 15.21
C VAL A 10 -11.93 -1.33 15.22
N ILE A 11 -10.93 -2.17 15.08
CA ILE A 11 -11.06 -3.62 15.18
C ILE A 11 -10.62 -4.03 16.58
N ILE A 12 -11.43 -4.82 17.27
CA ILE A 12 -11.13 -5.34 18.60
C ILE A 12 -11.08 -6.86 18.50
N GLU A 13 -9.89 -7.43 18.72
CA GLU A 13 -9.69 -8.88 18.75
C GLU A 13 -8.85 -9.24 19.99
N ASN A 14 -9.31 -10.21 20.77
CA ASN A 14 -8.61 -10.71 21.97
C ASN A 14 -8.15 -9.61 22.93
N GLY A 15 -8.96 -8.54 23.10
CA GLY A 15 -8.63 -7.41 23.96
C GLY A 15 -7.66 -6.39 23.35
N VAL A 16 -7.10 -6.65 22.18
CA VAL A 16 -6.27 -5.71 21.44
C VAL A 16 -7.13 -4.82 20.56
N LYS A 17 -6.89 -3.51 20.59
CA LYS A 17 -7.57 -2.52 19.76
C LYS A 17 -6.67 -2.07 18.62
N LEU A 18 -7.04 -2.37 17.39
CA LEU A 18 -6.40 -1.88 16.19
C LEU A 18 -7.24 -0.74 15.58
N LYS A 19 -6.68 0.45 15.50
CA LYS A 19 -7.26 1.57 14.76
C LYS A 19 -6.79 1.50 13.32
N LEU A 20 -7.69 1.17 12.40
CA LEU A 20 -7.40 1.06 10.98
C LEU A 20 -7.94 2.29 10.25
N ASN A 21 -7.06 2.98 9.53
CA ASN A 21 -7.40 4.08 8.64
C ASN A 21 -7.30 3.56 7.19
N LEU A 22 -8.42 3.52 6.50
CA LEU A 22 -8.49 3.16 5.09
C LEU A 22 -8.63 4.43 4.26
N ILE A 23 -7.74 4.59 3.28
CA ILE A 23 -7.71 5.74 2.40
C ILE A 23 -8.10 5.26 1.01
N ASP A 24 -9.31 5.63 0.59
CA ASP A 24 -9.81 5.34 -0.75
C ASP A 24 -9.30 6.42 -1.71
N THR A 25 -8.62 5.95 -2.76
CA THR A 25 -8.06 6.81 -3.80
C THR A 25 -8.96 6.80 -5.02
N PRO A 26 -9.12 7.93 -5.73
CA PRO A 26 -9.78 7.93 -7.03
C PRO A 26 -9.10 6.97 -8.00
N GLY A 27 -9.89 6.38 -8.90
CA GLY A 27 -9.36 5.54 -9.95
C GLY A 27 -8.32 6.27 -10.80
N TYR A 28 -7.36 5.53 -11.31
CA TYR A 28 -6.34 6.02 -12.23
C TYR A 28 -6.43 5.26 -13.56
N GLY A 29 -5.94 5.89 -14.63
CA GLY A 29 -5.86 5.25 -15.93
C GLY A 29 -7.12 5.38 -16.80
N ASP A 30 -8.18 6.03 -16.30
CA ASP A 30 -9.45 6.21 -17.02
C ASP A 30 -9.55 7.60 -17.71
N LEU A 31 -8.53 8.44 -17.56
CA LEU A 31 -8.47 9.74 -18.19
C LEU A 31 -7.88 9.65 -19.60
N ILE A 32 -8.19 10.62 -20.47
CA ILE A 32 -7.58 10.74 -21.81
C ILE A 32 -6.07 10.94 -21.70
N ASN A 33 -5.63 11.75 -20.73
CA ASN A 33 -4.22 11.91 -20.38
C ASN A 33 -3.99 11.37 -18.96
N ASN A 34 -3.23 10.28 -18.87
CA ASN A 34 -2.86 9.64 -17.61
C ASN A 34 -1.40 9.93 -17.23
N GLU A 35 -0.77 10.89 -17.90
CA GLU A 35 0.56 11.36 -17.58
C GLU A 35 0.59 11.88 -16.13
N HIS A 36 1.52 11.39 -15.33
CA HIS A 36 1.65 11.74 -13.92
C HIS A 36 0.45 11.38 -13.00
N CYS A 37 -0.41 10.44 -13.39
CA CYS A 37 -1.58 10.03 -12.58
C CYS A 37 -1.22 9.50 -11.18
N TRP A 38 0.05 9.09 -10.96
CA TRP A 38 0.58 8.65 -9.67
C TRP A 38 0.93 9.80 -8.72
N GLU A 39 1.20 11.01 -9.22
CA GLU A 39 1.68 12.13 -8.42
C GLU A 39 0.78 12.47 -7.22
N PRO A 40 -0.55 12.52 -7.34
CA PRO A 40 -1.41 12.83 -6.20
C PRO A 40 -1.27 11.81 -5.07
N ILE A 41 -1.12 10.52 -5.42
CA ILE A 41 -0.98 9.43 -4.43
C ILE A 41 0.40 9.50 -3.77
N VAL A 42 1.45 9.63 -4.56
CA VAL A 42 2.83 9.80 -4.08
C VAL A 42 2.94 11.03 -3.17
N LYS A 43 2.34 12.15 -3.57
CA LYS A 43 2.29 13.36 -2.76
C LYS A 43 1.58 13.12 -1.44
N TYR A 44 0.42 12.48 -1.46
CA TYR A 44 -0.33 12.19 -0.24
C TYR A 44 0.51 11.37 0.76
N ILE A 45 1.18 10.31 0.31
CA ILE A 45 2.04 9.47 1.16
C ILE A 45 3.17 10.31 1.77
N LYS A 46 3.86 11.12 0.96
CA LYS A 46 4.93 12.01 1.43
C LYS A 46 4.43 13.11 2.38
N ASP A 47 3.23 13.63 2.16
CA ASP A 47 2.60 14.61 3.04
C ASP A 47 2.31 13.99 4.43
N GLN A 48 1.85 12.72 4.49
CA GLN A 48 1.66 12.00 5.76
C GLN A 48 2.99 11.79 6.50
N TYR A 49 4.06 11.45 5.81
CA TYR A 49 5.41 11.37 6.40
C TYR A 49 5.89 12.75 6.90
N SER A 50 5.61 13.81 6.15
CA SER A 50 5.96 15.19 6.56
C SER A 50 5.21 15.62 7.81
N ILE A 51 3.94 15.24 7.96
CA ILE A 51 3.15 15.54 9.16
C ILE A 51 3.74 14.85 10.37
N TYR A 52 4.12 13.58 10.24
CA TYR A 52 4.75 12.82 11.31
C TYR A 52 6.12 13.43 11.68
N LEU A 53 6.97 13.74 10.71
CA LEU A 53 8.28 14.36 10.90
C LEU A 53 8.19 15.72 11.61
N ARG A 54 7.22 16.56 11.27
CA ARG A 54 7.02 17.85 11.95
C ARG A 54 6.72 17.67 13.43
N LYS A 55 5.90 16.70 13.81
CA LYS A 55 5.60 16.38 15.20
C LYS A 55 6.83 15.85 15.93
N GLU A 56 7.63 15.03 15.28
CA GLU A 56 8.87 14.49 15.82
C GLU A 56 9.91 15.60 16.09
N LEU A 57 9.98 16.62 15.23
CA LEU A 57 10.92 17.75 15.35
C LEU A 57 10.40 18.87 16.25
N THR A 58 9.14 18.85 16.70
CA THR A 58 8.58 19.88 17.56
C THR A 58 9.24 19.84 18.95
N ALA A 59 9.64 21.01 19.47
CA ALA A 59 10.33 21.13 20.75
C ALA A 59 9.50 20.64 21.95
N VAL A 60 8.18 20.82 21.89
CA VAL A 60 7.23 20.26 22.87
C VAL A 60 6.90 18.84 22.41
N ARG A 61 7.64 17.86 22.89
CA ARG A 61 7.40 16.46 22.56
C ARG A 61 6.11 15.96 23.20
N GLU A 62 5.12 15.65 22.37
CA GLU A 62 3.97 14.86 22.82
C GLU A 62 4.48 13.50 23.33
N ARG A 63 3.96 13.03 24.47
CA ARG A 63 4.34 11.73 25.04
C ARG A 63 4.06 10.56 24.12
N HIS A 64 3.12 10.76 23.18
CA HIS A 64 2.76 9.79 22.17
C HIS A 64 2.39 10.52 20.86
N ILE A 65 3.19 10.33 19.83
CA ILE A 65 2.92 10.89 18.50
C ILE A 65 1.96 9.94 17.77
N PRO A 66 0.75 10.40 17.41
CA PRO A 66 -0.15 9.58 16.59
C PRO A 66 0.50 9.26 15.24
N ASP A 67 0.55 7.98 14.90
CA ASP A 67 1.11 7.56 13.62
C ASP A 67 0.17 7.93 12.47
N THR A 68 0.66 8.78 11.58
CA THR A 68 -0.05 9.23 10.38
C THR A 68 0.51 8.63 9.10
N ARG A 69 1.59 7.85 9.20
CA ARG A 69 2.30 7.29 8.05
C ARG A 69 1.44 6.28 7.32
N VAL A 70 1.64 6.17 6.02
CA VAL A 70 0.99 5.14 5.20
C VAL A 70 1.84 3.88 5.26
N HIS A 71 1.32 2.83 5.90
CA HIS A 71 2.04 1.57 6.11
C HIS A 71 1.96 0.63 4.92
N VAL A 72 0.83 0.65 4.21
CA VAL A 72 0.56 -0.29 3.12
C VAL A 72 -0.20 0.42 2.01
N VAL A 73 0.15 0.10 0.78
CA VAL A 73 -0.62 0.42 -0.42
C VAL A 73 -1.18 -0.87 -1.01
N LEU A 74 -2.49 -1.03 -0.98
CA LEU A 74 -3.18 -2.15 -1.61
C LEU A 74 -3.39 -1.81 -3.09
N PHE A 75 -2.65 -2.49 -3.96
CA PHE A 75 -2.71 -2.23 -5.39
C PHE A 75 -3.64 -3.22 -6.09
N PHE A 76 -4.81 -2.74 -6.50
CA PHE A 76 -5.83 -3.57 -7.14
C PHE A 76 -5.58 -3.72 -8.63
N ILE A 77 -5.28 -4.96 -9.03
CA ILE A 77 -5.06 -5.37 -10.42
C ILE A 77 -6.39 -5.82 -11.02
N ASN A 78 -6.68 -5.35 -12.24
CA ASN A 78 -7.86 -5.78 -12.96
C ASN A 78 -7.69 -7.23 -13.44
N PRO A 79 -8.68 -8.13 -13.25
CA PRO A 79 -8.59 -9.54 -13.64
C PRO A 79 -8.75 -9.72 -15.15
N SER A 80 -7.83 -9.17 -15.93
CA SER A 80 -7.83 -9.30 -17.39
C SER A 80 -7.47 -10.69 -17.87
N GLY A 81 -6.78 -11.47 -17.03
CA GLY A 81 -6.27 -12.79 -17.39
C GLY A 81 -5.04 -12.77 -18.31
N HIS A 82 -4.55 -11.60 -18.72
CA HIS A 82 -3.42 -11.48 -19.65
C HIS A 82 -2.14 -10.99 -18.97
N SER A 83 -1.97 -9.69 -18.85
CA SER A 83 -0.77 -9.05 -18.34
C SER A 83 -1.10 -7.78 -17.55
N LEU A 84 -0.12 -7.22 -16.83
CA LEU A 84 -0.22 -5.90 -16.26
C LEU A 84 -0.26 -4.85 -17.36
N ARG A 85 -1.05 -3.81 -17.16
CA ARG A 85 -1.02 -2.67 -18.08
C ARG A 85 0.28 -1.89 -17.89
N PRO A 86 0.83 -1.26 -18.94
CA PRO A 86 2.04 -0.44 -18.81
C PRO A 86 1.93 0.65 -17.73
N ILE A 87 0.73 1.21 -17.53
CA ILE A 87 0.45 2.18 -16.49
C ILE A 87 0.52 1.56 -15.09
N ASP A 88 0.09 0.30 -14.91
CA ASP A 88 0.16 -0.42 -13.63
C ASP A 88 1.63 -0.65 -13.23
N ILE A 89 2.47 -1.00 -14.20
CA ILE A 89 3.92 -1.17 -14.01
C ILE A 89 4.57 0.13 -13.53
N GLN A 90 4.23 1.25 -14.16
CA GLN A 90 4.76 2.56 -13.75
C GLN A 90 4.28 2.97 -12.36
N MET A 91 2.99 2.77 -12.06
CA MET A 91 2.42 3.04 -10.75
C MET A 91 3.10 2.22 -9.66
N LEU A 92 3.23 0.90 -9.87
CA LEU A 92 3.86 -0.02 -8.94
C LEU A 92 5.32 0.37 -8.65
N LYS A 93 6.11 0.73 -9.68
CA LYS A 93 7.49 1.23 -9.51
C LYS A 93 7.53 2.47 -8.62
N LYS A 94 6.67 3.46 -8.88
CA LYS A 94 6.65 4.72 -8.11
C LYS A 94 6.18 4.55 -6.68
N LEU A 95 5.23 3.63 -6.43
CA LEU A 95 4.70 3.36 -5.11
C LEU A 95 5.63 2.46 -4.30
N GLY A 96 6.27 1.45 -4.92
CA GLY A 96 7.21 0.55 -4.27
C GLY A 96 8.46 1.23 -3.71
N ASP A 97 8.81 2.42 -4.24
CA ASP A 97 9.93 3.23 -3.74
C ASP A 97 9.61 3.98 -2.42
N ILE A 98 8.33 4.07 -2.05
CA ILE A 98 7.89 4.96 -0.95
C ILE A 98 7.00 4.30 0.09
N ALA A 99 6.46 3.11 -0.17
CA ALA A 99 5.58 2.38 0.75
C ALA A 99 5.57 0.88 0.44
N ASN A 100 5.14 0.07 1.41
CA ASN A 100 4.88 -1.35 1.18
C ASN A 100 3.71 -1.51 0.22
N VAL A 101 3.96 -2.13 -0.93
CA VAL A 101 2.92 -2.39 -1.94
C VAL A 101 2.53 -3.86 -1.91
N ILE A 102 1.25 -4.13 -1.76
CA ILE A 102 0.66 -5.47 -1.81
C ILE A 102 -0.24 -5.55 -3.04
N PRO A 103 0.13 -6.36 -4.05
CA PRO A 103 -0.70 -6.55 -5.24
C PRO A 103 -1.90 -7.46 -4.93
N ILE A 104 -3.08 -7.07 -5.41
CA ILE A 104 -4.34 -7.77 -5.20
C ILE A 104 -5.07 -7.90 -6.55
N ILE A 105 -5.47 -9.10 -6.92
CA ILE A 105 -6.36 -9.33 -8.05
C ILE A 105 -7.79 -9.10 -7.58
N ALA A 106 -8.41 -8.04 -8.09
CA ALA A 106 -9.80 -7.72 -7.78
C ALA A 106 -10.78 -8.62 -8.54
N LYS A 107 -11.99 -8.76 -8.01
CA LYS A 107 -13.08 -9.49 -8.70
C LYS A 107 -12.64 -10.86 -9.21
N ALA A 108 -11.99 -11.65 -8.36
CA ALA A 108 -11.40 -12.94 -8.70
C ALA A 108 -12.45 -13.97 -9.20
N ASP A 109 -13.73 -13.69 -8.97
CA ASP A 109 -14.87 -14.46 -9.44
C ASP A 109 -15.08 -14.39 -10.98
N THR A 110 -14.36 -13.54 -11.68
CA THR A 110 -14.38 -13.45 -13.14
C THR A 110 -13.43 -14.41 -13.83
N LEU A 111 -12.53 -15.04 -13.07
CA LEU A 111 -11.57 -16.02 -13.55
C LEU A 111 -11.90 -17.41 -13.01
N THR A 112 -11.69 -18.45 -13.81
CA THR A 112 -11.68 -19.82 -13.31
C THR A 112 -10.48 -20.05 -12.38
N MET A 113 -10.45 -21.14 -11.64
CA MET A 113 -9.32 -21.46 -10.76
C MET A 113 -8.00 -21.58 -11.53
N GLU A 114 -8.05 -22.26 -12.70
CA GLU A 114 -6.88 -22.43 -13.57
C GLU A 114 -6.39 -21.09 -14.16
N GLU A 115 -7.32 -20.27 -14.64
CA GLU A 115 -7.01 -18.92 -15.14
C GLU A 115 -6.44 -18.02 -14.06
N ARG A 116 -6.95 -18.14 -12.83
CA ARG A 116 -6.48 -17.39 -11.66
C ARG A 116 -5.02 -17.70 -11.36
N GLU A 117 -4.68 -18.99 -11.24
CA GLU A 117 -3.30 -19.42 -10.98
C GLU A 117 -2.36 -19.04 -12.12
N ALA A 118 -2.78 -19.23 -13.36
CA ALA A 118 -2.01 -18.81 -14.52
C ALA A 118 -1.80 -17.28 -14.55
N PHE A 119 -2.78 -16.51 -14.14
CA PHE A 119 -2.68 -15.05 -14.06
C PHE A 119 -1.78 -14.60 -12.91
N LYS A 120 -1.91 -15.21 -11.72
CA LYS A 120 -1.01 -14.95 -10.58
C LYS A 120 0.45 -15.20 -10.97
N HIS A 121 0.73 -16.30 -11.65
CA HIS A 121 2.07 -16.64 -12.11
C HIS A 121 2.63 -15.59 -13.08
N ARG A 122 1.81 -15.16 -14.07
CA ARG A 122 2.22 -14.10 -15.00
C ARG A 122 2.51 -12.79 -14.31
N VAL A 123 1.64 -12.35 -13.40
CA VAL A 123 1.86 -11.13 -12.63
C VAL A 123 3.15 -11.20 -11.84
N ARG A 124 3.46 -12.32 -11.17
CA ARG A 124 4.73 -12.50 -10.45
C ARG A 124 5.94 -12.37 -11.37
N ASN A 125 5.91 -13.02 -12.53
CA ASN A 125 7.00 -12.93 -13.50
C ASN A 125 7.19 -11.47 -13.99
N GLU A 126 6.11 -10.77 -14.33
CA GLU A 126 6.19 -9.37 -14.77
C GLU A 126 6.71 -8.42 -13.69
N LEU A 127 6.36 -8.66 -12.42
CA LEU A 127 6.91 -7.90 -11.29
C LEU A 127 8.42 -8.10 -11.18
N GLN A 128 8.91 -9.33 -11.33
CA GLN A 128 10.33 -9.65 -11.30
C GLN A 128 11.08 -9.09 -12.52
N GLU A 129 10.59 -9.32 -13.74
CA GLU A 129 11.20 -8.82 -14.99
C GLU A 129 11.33 -7.30 -15.00
N ASN A 130 10.35 -6.59 -14.44
CA ASN A 130 10.37 -5.14 -14.34
C ASN A 130 11.10 -4.62 -13.10
N SER A 131 11.67 -5.49 -12.26
CA SER A 131 12.33 -5.12 -11.00
C SER A 131 11.45 -4.25 -10.12
N ILE A 132 10.15 -4.60 -10.02
CA ILE A 132 9.18 -3.88 -9.20
C ILE A 132 9.29 -4.35 -7.76
N ARG A 133 9.51 -3.41 -6.86
CA ARG A 133 9.60 -3.67 -5.43
C ARG A 133 8.20 -3.81 -4.84
N VAL A 134 7.83 -5.01 -4.43
CA VAL A 134 6.59 -5.33 -3.71
C VAL A 134 6.94 -5.94 -2.37
N TYR A 135 6.05 -5.78 -1.38
CA TYR A 135 6.22 -6.40 -0.08
C TYR A 135 5.88 -7.91 -0.13
N PRO A 136 6.61 -8.78 0.57
CA PRO A 136 7.90 -8.55 1.21
C PRO A 136 9.03 -8.51 0.18
N PHE A 137 10.05 -7.73 0.46
CA PHE A 137 11.27 -7.72 -0.36
C PHE A 137 12.44 -8.22 0.47
N ASP A 138 13.35 -8.92 -0.18
CA ASP A 138 14.55 -9.43 0.47
C ASP A 138 15.48 -8.29 0.85
N HIS A 139 15.98 -8.35 2.08
CA HIS A 139 17.03 -7.49 2.57
C HIS A 139 18.30 -8.31 2.76
N GLU A 140 19.48 -7.71 2.53
CA GLU A 140 20.75 -8.41 2.68
C GLU A 140 20.99 -8.91 4.11
N ASP A 141 20.42 -8.19 5.09
CA ASP A 141 20.56 -8.47 6.52
C ASP A 141 19.61 -9.59 7.05
N TYR A 142 18.69 -10.10 6.22
CA TYR A 142 17.77 -11.15 6.67
C TYR A 142 18.49 -12.48 6.84
N ASP A 143 18.15 -13.19 7.92
CA ASP A 143 18.58 -14.56 8.14
C ASP A 143 17.83 -15.57 7.25
N ASP A 144 18.24 -16.83 7.30
CA ASP A 144 17.66 -17.87 6.43
C ASP A 144 16.20 -18.17 6.81
N GLU A 145 15.80 -18.03 8.08
CA GLU A 145 14.42 -18.23 8.54
C GLU A 145 13.51 -17.09 8.04
N GLU A 146 13.96 -15.86 8.12
CA GLU A 146 13.23 -14.69 7.60
C GLU A 146 13.07 -14.76 6.08
N ARG A 147 14.10 -15.19 5.35
CA ARG A 147 14.01 -15.40 3.89
C ARG A 147 13.02 -16.50 3.52
N GLU A 148 12.99 -17.59 4.26
CA GLU A 148 12.01 -18.67 4.05
C GLU A 148 10.58 -18.17 4.27
N LEU A 149 10.32 -17.44 5.36
CA LEU A 149 9.02 -16.82 5.62
C LEU A 149 8.62 -15.84 4.52
N ASN A 150 9.53 -14.98 4.08
CA ASN A 150 9.29 -14.03 2.99
C ASN A 150 8.99 -14.75 1.67
N SER A 151 9.69 -15.86 1.38
CA SER A 151 9.43 -16.68 0.20
C SER A 151 8.02 -17.28 0.22
N GLN A 152 7.57 -17.76 1.38
CA GLN A 152 6.21 -18.28 1.56
C GLN A 152 5.16 -17.18 1.34
N VAL A 153 5.39 -15.98 1.83
CA VAL A 153 4.52 -14.82 1.59
C VAL A 153 4.50 -14.42 0.12
N GLN A 154 5.66 -14.35 -0.51
CA GLN A 154 5.77 -14.04 -1.95
C GLN A 154 5.03 -15.08 -2.81
N ALA A 155 5.03 -16.34 -2.43
CA ALA A 155 4.29 -17.39 -3.12
C ALA A 155 2.76 -17.21 -3.06
N MET A 156 2.22 -16.56 -2.02
CA MET A 156 0.79 -16.27 -1.90
C MET A 156 0.35 -15.08 -2.76
N LEU A 157 1.27 -14.13 -3.03
CA LEU A 157 0.98 -12.93 -3.79
C LEU A 157 0.86 -13.20 -5.31
N PRO A 158 0.08 -12.41 -6.04
CA PRO A 158 -0.95 -11.48 -5.58
C PRO A 158 -2.16 -12.22 -4.99
N PHE A 159 -2.82 -11.65 -3.96
CA PHE A 159 -4.05 -12.24 -3.43
C PHE A 159 -5.21 -12.04 -4.40
N ALA A 160 -5.95 -13.09 -4.68
CA ALA A 160 -7.14 -13.04 -5.53
C ALA A 160 -8.40 -12.93 -4.66
N VAL A 161 -9.03 -11.74 -4.64
CA VAL A 161 -10.11 -11.44 -3.70
C VAL A 161 -11.44 -11.12 -4.39
N VAL A 162 -12.51 -11.44 -3.67
CA VAL A 162 -13.87 -11.01 -3.99
C VAL A 162 -14.39 -10.22 -2.80
N GLY A 163 -14.98 -9.05 -3.05
CA GLY A 163 -15.61 -8.22 -2.02
C GLY A 163 -17.12 -8.25 -2.15
N SER A 164 -17.82 -8.44 -1.03
CA SER A 164 -19.27 -8.25 -0.93
C SER A 164 -19.68 -7.81 0.47
N THR A 165 -20.69 -6.96 0.54
CA THR A 165 -21.37 -6.59 1.79
C THR A 165 -22.71 -7.32 1.97
N LYS A 166 -23.16 -8.07 0.94
CA LYS A 166 -24.44 -8.76 0.96
C LYS A 166 -24.31 -10.07 1.70
N VAL A 167 -25.34 -10.39 2.46
CA VAL A 167 -25.49 -11.66 3.16
C VAL A 167 -26.67 -12.40 2.51
N TYR A 168 -26.47 -13.66 2.23
CA TYR A 168 -27.44 -14.57 1.65
C TYR A 168 -27.70 -15.70 2.63
N ASP A 169 -28.91 -16.23 2.62
CA ASP A 169 -29.22 -17.44 3.35
C ASP A 169 -28.91 -18.65 2.44
N VAL A 170 -28.00 -19.48 2.89
CA VAL A 170 -27.63 -20.74 2.23
C VAL A 170 -27.85 -21.87 3.23
N ASP A 171 -28.84 -22.70 2.98
CA ASP A 171 -29.22 -23.84 3.85
C ASP A 171 -29.49 -23.43 5.32
N GLY A 172 -30.13 -22.25 5.53
CA GLY A 172 -30.43 -21.73 6.86
C GLY A 172 -29.25 -21.06 7.57
N MET A 173 -28.11 -20.87 6.88
CA MET A 173 -26.94 -20.14 7.42
C MET A 173 -26.73 -18.83 6.67
N PRO A 174 -26.49 -17.72 7.39
CA PRO A 174 -26.18 -16.44 6.77
C PRO A 174 -24.73 -16.47 6.22
N VAL A 175 -24.59 -16.48 4.91
CA VAL A 175 -23.32 -16.48 4.20
C VAL A 175 -23.08 -15.13 3.54
N ARG A 176 -21.93 -14.52 3.84
CA ARG A 176 -21.52 -13.29 3.15
C ARG A 176 -20.94 -13.64 1.79
N GLY A 177 -21.53 -13.07 0.75
CA GLY A 177 -21.11 -13.47 -0.57
C GLY A 177 -21.65 -12.61 -1.68
N ARG A 178 -21.45 -13.10 -2.90
CA ARG A 178 -21.90 -12.47 -4.14
C ARG A 178 -22.62 -13.51 -5.00
N GLN A 179 -23.85 -13.19 -5.38
CA GLN A 179 -24.58 -14.00 -6.37
C GLN A 179 -24.13 -13.61 -7.77
N SER A 180 -23.64 -14.57 -8.53
CA SER A 180 -23.28 -14.44 -9.94
C SER A 180 -24.19 -15.33 -10.82
N ARG A 181 -24.05 -15.23 -12.13
CA ARG A 181 -24.75 -16.14 -13.06
C ARG A 181 -24.27 -17.59 -12.95
N CYS A 182 -23.03 -17.76 -12.49
CA CYS A 182 -22.38 -19.08 -12.34
C CYS A 182 -22.59 -19.70 -10.94
N GLY A 183 -23.32 -19.02 -10.04
CA GLY A 183 -23.58 -19.52 -8.71
C GLY A 183 -23.27 -18.49 -7.61
N MET A 184 -23.28 -18.97 -6.38
CA MET A 184 -23.00 -18.19 -5.19
C MET A 184 -21.51 -18.24 -4.87
N ILE A 185 -20.89 -17.08 -4.69
CA ILE A 185 -19.52 -16.95 -4.24
C ILE A 185 -19.54 -16.61 -2.75
N ASN A 186 -19.04 -17.50 -1.91
CA ASN A 186 -18.81 -17.24 -0.49
C ASN A 186 -17.43 -16.60 -0.33
N ILE A 187 -17.36 -15.38 0.26
CA ILE A 187 -16.08 -14.70 0.45
C ILE A 187 -15.24 -15.24 1.61
N GLU A 188 -15.87 -16.02 2.49
CA GLU A 188 -15.21 -16.64 3.64
C GLU A 188 -14.71 -18.07 3.33
N ASP A 189 -15.05 -18.60 2.15
CA ASP A 189 -14.61 -19.92 1.69
C ASP A 189 -13.28 -19.79 0.91
N PRO A 190 -12.20 -20.44 1.39
CA PRO A 190 -10.89 -20.39 0.71
C PRO A 190 -10.92 -21.00 -0.70
N SER A 191 -11.87 -21.89 -1.01
CA SER A 191 -12.02 -22.45 -2.36
C SER A 191 -12.57 -21.45 -3.36
N HIS A 192 -13.30 -20.43 -2.90
CA HIS A 192 -13.89 -19.40 -3.73
C HIS A 192 -12.98 -18.19 -3.94
N CYS A 193 -12.32 -17.71 -2.89
CA CYS A 193 -11.39 -16.58 -2.97
C CYS A 193 -10.42 -16.55 -1.77
N GLU A 194 -9.40 -15.71 -1.85
CA GLU A 194 -8.34 -15.61 -0.84
C GLU A 194 -8.56 -14.45 0.15
N PHE A 195 -9.80 -13.97 0.31
CA PHE A 195 -10.08 -12.82 1.18
C PHE A 195 -9.71 -13.07 2.65
N VAL A 196 -9.98 -14.27 3.16
CA VAL A 196 -9.68 -14.61 4.57
C VAL A 196 -8.17 -14.66 4.80
N GLN A 197 -7.42 -15.27 3.87
CA GLN A 197 -5.95 -15.31 3.92
C GLN A 197 -5.38 -13.89 3.85
N PHE A 198 -5.85 -13.08 2.91
CA PHE A 198 -5.44 -11.68 2.78
C PHE A 198 -5.72 -10.87 4.06
N ARG A 199 -6.91 -11.03 4.66
CA ARG A 199 -7.25 -10.34 5.90
C ARG A 199 -6.34 -10.75 7.06
N ASN A 200 -6.10 -12.06 7.22
CA ASN A 200 -5.22 -12.56 8.27
C ASN A 200 -3.79 -12.11 8.06
N PHE A 201 -3.29 -12.15 6.84
CA PHE A 201 -2.00 -11.64 6.45
C PHE A 201 -1.83 -10.17 6.86
N LEU A 202 -2.76 -9.31 6.43
CA LEU A 202 -2.67 -7.87 6.64
C LEU A 202 -2.82 -7.45 8.11
N LEU A 203 -3.76 -8.07 8.85
CA LEU A 203 -4.18 -7.59 10.17
C LEU A 203 -3.60 -8.38 11.33
N ARG A 204 -3.02 -9.55 11.08
CA ARG A 204 -2.51 -10.44 12.14
C ARG A 204 -1.06 -10.81 11.92
N THR A 205 -0.77 -11.58 10.85
CA THR A 205 0.53 -12.20 10.66
C THR A 205 1.63 -11.18 10.39
N ASN A 206 1.42 -10.27 9.42
CA ASN A 206 2.47 -9.36 8.95
C ASN A 206 2.26 -7.90 9.39
N LEU A 207 1.31 -7.63 10.30
CA LEU A 207 1.00 -6.26 10.71
C LEU A 207 2.22 -5.52 11.30
N HIS A 208 2.95 -6.17 12.21
CA HIS A 208 4.12 -5.56 12.85
C HIS A 208 5.24 -5.33 11.85
N ASP A 209 5.54 -6.32 11.03
CA ASP A 209 6.58 -6.21 10.02
C ASP A 209 6.28 -5.09 8.99
N LEU A 210 5.03 -4.93 8.58
CA LEU A 210 4.60 -3.82 7.71
C LEU A 210 4.82 -2.44 8.36
N ILE A 211 4.59 -2.32 9.67
CA ILE A 211 4.84 -1.10 10.44
C ILE A 211 6.35 -0.85 10.57
N ASP A 212 7.10 -1.87 10.89
CA ASP A 212 8.55 -1.81 11.09
C ASP A 212 9.28 -1.48 9.77
N THR A 213 8.94 -2.16 8.69
CA THR A 213 9.45 -1.87 7.35
C THR A 213 9.14 -0.42 6.94
N THR A 214 7.93 0.07 7.21
CA THR A 214 7.60 1.47 6.96
C THR A 214 8.49 2.40 7.77
N THR A 215 8.74 2.08 9.03
CA THR A 215 9.51 2.92 9.94
C THR A 215 10.98 2.97 9.55
N TYR A 216 11.61 1.80 9.41
CA TYR A 216 13.06 1.70 9.26
C TYR A 216 13.53 1.85 7.80
N THR A 217 12.69 1.51 6.83
CA THR A 217 13.09 1.59 5.42
C THR A 217 12.56 2.86 4.75
N TYR A 218 11.24 3.01 4.68
CA TYR A 218 10.64 4.09 3.89
C TYR A 218 10.67 5.45 4.59
N TYR A 219 10.25 5.48 5.85
CA TYR A 219 10.21 6.72 6.60
C TYR A 219 11.61 7.25 6.91
N GLU A 220 12.55 6.41 7.33
CA GLU A 220 13.92 6.85 7.62
C GLU A 220 14.65 7.34 6.36
N SER A 221 14.44 6.70 5.22
CA SER A 221 14.93 7.21 3.92
C SER A 221 14.34 8.57 3.57
N PHE A 222 13.04 8.76 3.82
CA PHE A 222 12.39 10.06 3.62
C PHE A 222 12.94 11.11 4.59
N ARG A 223 13.00 10.79 5.87
CA ARG A 223 13.51 11.66 6.95
C ARG A 223 14.92 12.14 6.68
N SER A 224 15.82 11.24 6.35
CA SER A 224 17.23 11.55 6.03
C SER A 224 17.34 12.54 4.87
N LYS A 225 16.57 12.34 3.79
CA LYS A 225 16.54 13.26 2.64
C LYS A 225 16.00 14.64 3.02
N GLN A 226 14.97 14.72 3.86
CA GLN A 226 14.41 16.01 4.32
C GLN A 226 15.39 16.78 5.22
N LEU A 227 16.03 16.08 6.15
CA LEU A 227 17.01 16.71 7.06
C LEU A 227 18.26 17.20 6.31
N LEU A 228 18.72 16.43 5.30
CA LEU A 228 19.83 16.85 4.44
C LEU A 228 19.49 18.13 3.67
N ALA A 229 18.31 18.16 3.04
CA ALA A 229 17.83 19.34 2.31
C ALA A 229 17.70 20.58 3.21
N LEU A 230 17.24 20.42 4.44
CA LEU A 230 17.20 21.50 5.43
C LEU A 230 18.58 22.01 5.80
N LYS A 231 19.56 21.12 5.99
CA LYS A 231 20.95 21.48 6.29
C LYS A 231 21.59 22.25 5.12
N GLU A 232 21.37 21.81 3.89
CA GLU A 232 21.89 22.49 2.70
C GLU A 232 21.26 23.86 2.49
N SER A 233 19.96 24.00 2.76
CA SER A 233 19.27 25.31 2.66
C SER A 233 19.73 26.29 3.72
N SER A 234 20.05 25.83 4.92
CA SER A 234 20.59 26.66 6.00
C SER A 234 22.06 27.05 5.83
N ALA A 235 22.81 26.27 5.04
CA ALA A 235 24.22 26.53 4.75
C ALA A 235 24.46 27.55 3.62
N LYS A 236 23.41 27.95 2.88
CA LYS A 236 23.55 28.99 1.85
C LYS A 236 23.71 30.35 2.52
N PRO A 237 24.84 31.08 2.30
CA PRO A 237 25.02 32.40 2.90
C PRO A 237 23.96 33.36 2.38
N VAL A 238 23.32 34.07 3.31
CA VAL A 238 22.39 35.16 2.94
C VAL A 238 23.23 36.28 2.33
N SER A 239 23.12 36.48 1.02
CA SER A 239 23.71 37.62 0.34
C SER A 239 23.00 38.90 0.83
N TYR A 240 23.60 39.59 1.76
CA TYR A 240 23.18 40.95 2.14
C TYR A 240 23.51 41.89 0.98
N THR A 241 22.53 42.26 0.19
CA THR A 241 22.63 43.40 -0.71
C THR A 241 22.59 44.65 0.15
N HIS A 242 23.76 45.23 0.43
CA HIS A 242 23.85 46.58 0.97
C HIS A 242 23.24 47.54 -0.02
N LEU A 243 22.03 48.00 0.27
CA LEU A 243 21.48 49.23 -0.32
C LEU A 243 22.37 50.40 0.19
N ARG A 244 23.27 50.87 -0.66
CA ARG A 244 23.91 52.16 -0.46
C ARG A 244 22.85 53.24 -0.56
N ALA A 245 22.53 53.86 0.54
CA ALA A 245 21.82 55.15 0.53
C ALA A 245 22.73 56.18 -0.17
N HIS A 246 22.28 56.72 -1.26
CA HIS A 246 22.84 57.92 -1.83
C HIS A 246 22.28 59.09 -1.01
N GLU A 247 23.15 59.68 -0.21
CA GLU A 247 22.96 61.06 0.29
C GLU A 247 23.30 62.03 -0.84
N THR A 248 22.35 62.84 -1.21
CA THR A 248 22.58 64.20 -1.77
C THR A 248 21.59 65.14 -1.11
#